data_194c84d3a5abb4b472c8d77f4087b84f
#
_entry.id   194c84d3a5abb4b472c8d77f4087b84f
#
_cell.length_a   1.000
_cell.length_b   1.000
_cell.length_c   1.000
_cell.angle_alpha   90.00
_cell.angle_beta   90.00
_cell.angle_gamma   90.00
#
_symmetry.space_group_name_H-M   'P 1'
#
loop_
_entity.id
_entity.type
_entity.pdbx_description
1 polymer ?
#
loop_
_entity_poly.entity_id
_entity_poly.type
_entity_poly.pdbx_seq_one_letter_code
_entity_poly.pdbx_strand_id
1 'polypeptide(L)'
;MSDYKESTVAGTSWQRACRVVVENPLNGVPSIMFVEEQAINMGTEIITRPVANLSCSFDPVATFPALDPETNLPVGRDITHGEVYGLLYSLYMDLAKKRDAQVTP
;
A
#
# COMPACT_ATOMS: atom_id res chain seq x y z
N MET A 1 -3.99 -5.77 9.02
CA MET A 1 -4.60 -4.90 8.02
C MET A 1 -5.80 -5.59 7.40
N SER A 2 -6.91 -4.90 7.33
CA SER A 2 -8.13 -5.47 6.73
C SER A 2 -8.00 -5.58 5.23
N ASP A 3 -8.51 -6.67 4.68
CA ASP A 3 -8.59 -6.84 3.25
C ASP A 3 -9.80 -6.09 2.69
N TYR A 4 -9.69 -5.70 1.45
CA TYR A 4 -10.74 -5.00 0.75
C TYR A 4 -11.66 -5.99 0.06
N LYS A 5 -12.98 -5.85 0.26
CA LYS A 5 -13.98 -6.56 -0.52
C LYS A 5 -13.91 -8.08 -0.38
N GLU A 6 -14.65 -8.60 0.58
CA GLU A 6 -14.76 -10.04 0.84
C GLU A 6 -16.05 -10.58 0.26
N SER A 7 -16.01 -11.79 -0.27
CA SER A 7 -17.20 -12.48 -0.78
C SER A 7 -17.07 -13.99 -0.55
N THR A 8 -18.23 -14.69 -0.47
CA THR A 8 -18.28 -16.13 -0.31
C THR A 8 -18.63 -16.80 -1.63
N VAL A 9 -17.83 -17.78 -2.04
CA VAL A 9 -18.05 -18.59 -3.24
C VAL A 9 -17.95 -20.07 -2.83
N ALA A 10 -17.23 -20.91 -3.56
CA ALA A 10 -16.96 -22.29 -3.18
C ALA A 10 -16.07 -22.41 -1.93
N GLY A 11 -15.71 -21.35 -1.34
CA GLY A 11 -15.00 -21.10 -0.11
C GLY A 11 -15.17 -19.62 0.16
N THR A 12 -14.28 -19.00 0.91
CA THR A 12 -14.28 -17.55 1.13
C THR A 12 -13.24 -16.92 0.22
N SER A 13 -13.62 -15.86 -0.48
CA SER A 13 -12.67 -15.12 -1.30
C SER A 13 -12.68 -13.64 -0.95
N TRP A 14 -11.53 -12.98 -1.12
CA TRP A 14 -11.41 -11.56 -0.87
C TRP A 14 -10.33 -10.96 -1.78
N GLN A 15 -10.44 -9.67 -2.04
CA GLN A 15 -9.44 -8.93 -2.78
C GLN A 15 -8.55 -8.17 -1.81
N ARG A 16 -7.26 -8.08 -2.13
CA ARG A 16 -6.30 -7.40 -1.28
C ARG A 16 -5.16 -6.82 -2.13
N ALA A 17 -4.53 -5.79 -1.60
CA ALA A 17 -3.29 -5.29 -2.17
C ALA A 17 -2.15 -6.15 -1.65
N CYS A 18 -1.47 -6.86 -2.54
CA CYS A 18 -0.37 -7.75 -2.16
C CYS A 18 1.00 -7.10 -2.33
N ARG A 19 1.07 -6.00 -3.07
CA ARG A 19 2.34 -5.31 -3.30
C ARG A 19 2.08 -3.84 -3.55
N VAL A 20 2.99 -3.00 -3.08
CA VAL A 20 2.97 -1.56 -3.31
C VAL A 20 4.25 -1.21 -4.04
N VAL A 21 4.13 -0.50 -5.16
CA VAL A 21 5.27 -0.02 -5.93
C VAL A 21 5.24 1.50 -5.90
N VAL A 22 6.31 2.09 -5.40
CA VAL A 22 6.45 3.55 -5.38
C VAL A 22 7.55 3.92 -6.36
N GLU A 23 7.21 4.77 -7.32
CA GLU A 23 8.17 5.27 -8.28
C GLU A 23 8.44 6.73 -8.02
N ASN A 24 9.71 7.09 -8.04
CA ASN A 24 10.16 8.46 -7.83
C ASN A 24 11.15 8.81 -8.95
N PRO A 25 10.66 9.05 -10.16
CA PRO A 25 11.55 9.34 -11.29
C PRO A 25 12.24 10.69 -11.10
N LEU A 26 13.49 10.77 -11.55
CA LEU A 26 14.30 11.98 -11.40
C LEU A 26 13.65 13.18 -12.07
N ASN A 27 13.08 12.99 -13.25
CA ASN A 27 12.47 14.05 -14.05
C ASN A 27 10.99 13.77 -14.33
N GLY A 28 10.27 13.29 -13.34
CA GLY A 28 8.87 12.97 -13.52
C GLY A 28 8.09 13.11 -12.23
N VAL A 29 6.80 12.82 -12.31
CA VAL A 29 5.90 12.89 -11.16
C VAL A 29 5.95 11.57 -10.41
N PRO A 30 6.14 11.59 -9.09
CA PRO A 30 6.08 10.35 -8.29
C PRO A 30 4.71 9.69 -8.40
N SER A 31 4.68 8.38 -8.27
CA SER A 31 3.44 7.62 -8.32
C SER A 31 3.49 6.42 -7.37
N ILE A 32 2.31 5.96 -6.99
CA ILE A 32 2.16 4.75 -6.17
C ILE A 32 1.20 3.83 -6.90
N MET A 33 1.58 2.56 -7.01
CA MET A 33 0.74 1.53 -7.61
C MET A 33 0.54 0.40 -6.61
N PHE A 34 -0.71 0.00 -6.44
CA PHE A 34 -1.07 -1.15 -5.64
C PHE A 34 -1.39 -2.31 -6.58
N VAL A 35 -0.68 -3.41 -6.39
CA VAL A 35 -0.96 -4.64 -7.14
C VAL A 35 -1.96 -5.45 -6.34
N GLU A 36 -3.11 -5.74 -6.94
CA GLU A 36 -4.18 -6.46 -6.28
C GLU A 36 -4.20 -7.92 -6.66
N GLU A 37 -4.58 -8.76 -5.71
CA GLU A 37 -4.82 -10.17 -5.95
C GLU A 37 -6.13 -10.57 -5.30
N GLN A 38 -6.72 -11.65 -5.81
CA GLN A 38 -7.82 -12.34 -5.16
C GLN A 38 -7.26 -13.53 -4.42
N ALA A 39 -7.58 -13.65 -3.14
CA ALA A 39 -7.24 -14.80 -2.34
C ALA A 39 -8.52 -15.63 -2.13
N ILE A 40 -8.40 -16.95 -2.28
CA ILE A 40 -9.51 -17.87 -2.15
C ILE A 40 -9.13 -18.92 -1.11
N ASN A 41 -9.89 -18.99 -0.02
CA ASN A 41 -9.68 -19.98 1.02
C ASN A 41 -10.53 -21.21 0.70
N MET A 42 -9.85 -22.29 0.33
CA MET A 42 -10.50 -23.55 -0.03
C MET A 42 -10.62 -24.51 1.17
N GLY A 43 -10.28 -24.07 2.38
CA GLY A 43 -10.33 -24.90 3.57
C GLY A 43 -9.02 -25.62 3.85
N THR A 44 -8.40 -26.20 2.84
CA THR A 44 -7.11 -26.90 2.97
C THR A 44 -5.94 -26.05 2.52
N GLU A 45 -6.20 -25.08 1.66
CA GLU A 45 -5.15 -24.19 1.14
C GLU A 45 -5.75 -22.86 0.75
N ILE A 46 -4.90 -21.88 0.57
CA ILE A 46 -5.29 -20.56 0.05
C ILE A 46 -4.66 -20.42 -1.33
N ILE A 47 -5.50 -20.14 -2.31
CA ILE A 47 -5.08 -19.93 -3.70
C ILE A 47 -5.17 -18.43 -3.98
N THR A 48 -4.16 -17.90 -4.67
CA THR A 48 -4.16 -16.49 -5.06
C THR A 48 -4.04 -16.36 -6.57
N ARG A 49 -4.62 -15.28 -7.09
CA ARG A 49 -4.49 -14.95 -8.51
C ARG A 49 -4.46 -13.43 -8.68
N PRO A 50 -3.71 -12.93 -9.68
CA PRO A 50 -3.71 -11.51 -9.99
C PRO A 50 -5.09 -11.04 -10.43
N VAL A 51 -5.45 -9.81 -10.05
CA VAL A 51 -6.73 -9.22 -10.46
C VAL A 51 -6.48 -7.96 -11.29
N ALA A 52 -5.95 -6.92 -10.66
CA ALA A 52 -5.79 -5.61 -11.29
C ALA A 52 -4.78 -4.78 -10.53
N ASN A 53 -4.46 -3.61 -11.07
CA ASN A 53 -3.62 -2.64 -10.41
C ASN A 53 -4.39 -1.34 -10.24
N LEU A 54 -4.19 -0.68 -9.10
CA LEU A 54 -4.68 0.65 -8.83
C LEU A 54 -3.48 1.57 -8.68
N SER A 55 -3.49 2.71 -9.35
CA SER A 55 -2.37 3.63 -9.25
C SER A 55 -2.84 5.06 -9.14
N CYS A 56 -2.01 5.89 -8.53
CA CYS A 56 -2.22 7.33 -8.48
C CYS A 56 -0.89 8.05 -8.62
N SER A 57 -0.92 9.20 -9.29
CA SER A 57 0.23 10.10 -9.34
C SER A 57 0.15 11.08 -8.18
N PHE A 58 1.29 11.60 -7.79
CA PHE A 58 1.34 12.61 -6.72
C PHE A 58 0.53 13.84 -7.13
N ASP A 59 -0.34 14.28 -6.23
CA ASP A 59 -1.15 15.47 -6.40
C ASP A 59 -1.02 16.31 -5.13
N PRO A 60 -0.46 17.52 -5.21
CA PRO A 60 -0.20 18.33 -4.02
C PRO A 60 -1.44 18.76 -3.26
N VAL A 61 -2.61 18.71 -3.88
CA VAL A 61 -3.87 19.10 -3.22
C VAL A 61 -4.76 17.92 -2.86
N ALA A 62 -4.39 16.71 -3.23
CA ALA A 62 -5.23 15.54 -2.98
C ALA A 62 -5.12 15.09 -1.53
N THR A 63 -6.25 14.69 -0.97
CA THR A 63 -6.32 14.12 0.37
C THR A 63 -7.20 12.87 0.33
N PHE A 64 -7.06 12.04 1.36
CA PHE A 64 -7.94 10.90 1.55
C PHE A 64 -8.12 10.65 3.04
N PRO A 65 -9.24 10.05 3.46
CA PRO A 65 -9.48 9.83 4.88
C PRO A 65 -8.56 8.75 5.43
N ALA A 66 -8.03 9.00 6.63
CA ALA A 66 -7.33 7.96 7.39
C ALA A 66 -8.37 6.96 7.90
N LEU A 67 -8.12 5.68 7.71
CA LEU A 67 -9.03 4.61 8.12
C LEU A 67 -8.42 3.80 9.26
N ASP A 68 -9.30 3.32 10.13
CA ASP A 68 -8.94 2.29 11.09
C ASP A 68 -8.81 0.97 10.33
N PRO A 69 -7.64 0.31 10.32
CA PRO A 69 -7.46 -0.92 9.56
C PRO A 69 -8.32 -2.08 10.07
N GLU A 70 -8.82 -2.03 11.30
CA GLU A 70 -9.66 -3.09 11.84
C GLU A 70 -11.12 -2.96 11.40
N THR A 71 -11.61 -1.74 11.23
CA THR A 71 -13.03 -1.49 10.94
C THR A 71 -13.28 -0.96 9.54
N ASN A 72 -12.24 -0.45 8.86
CA ASN A 72 -12.32 0.25 7.58
C ASN A 72 -13.16 1.52 7.64
N LEU A 73 -13.32 2.09 8.82
CA LEU A 73 -14.07 3.33 9.02
C LEU A 73 -13.12 4.51 9.21
N PRO A 74 -13.53 5.70 8.74
CA PRO A 74 -12.73 6.91 8.94
C PRO A 74 -12.52 7.23 10.42
N VAL A 75 -11.32 7.70 10.75
CA VAL A 75 -10.98 8.09 12.14
C VAL A 75 -11.06 9.59 12.37
N GLY A 76 -11.65 10.35 11.42
CA GLY A 76 -11.85 11.78 11.57
C GLY A 76 -10.64 12.62 11.17
N ARG A 77 -9.69 12.07 10.41
CA ARG A 77 -8.50 12.76 9.95
C ARG A 77 -8.26 12.47 8.48
N ASP A 78 -7.88 13.48 7.73
CA ASP A 78 -7.46 13.31 6.33
C ASP A 78 -5.96 13.28 6.24
N ILE A 79 -5.46 12.51 5.28
CA ILE A 79 -4.04 12.38 4.97
C ILE A 79 -3.80 13.02 3.62
N THR A 80 -2.73 13.80 3.48
CA THR A 80 -2.33 14.36 2.20
C THR A 80 -1.37 13.41 1.48
N HIS A 81 -1.30 13.52 0.14
CA HIS A 81 -0.28 12.81 -0.62
C HIS A 81 1.12 13.19 -0.13
N GLY A 82 1.32 14.46 0.22
CA GLY A 82 2.59 14.93 0.76
C GLY A 82 3.02 14.19 2.01
N GLU A 83 2.07 13.90 2.91
CA GLU A 83 2.39 13.13 4.12
C GLU A 83 2.86 11.71 3.78
N VAL A 84 2.18 11.05 2.83
CA VAL A 84 2.56 9.68 2.43
C VAL A 84 3.97 9.65 1.88
N TYR A 85 4.26 10.54 0.93
CA TYR A 85 5.60 10.59 0.32
C TYR A 85 6.65 11.03 1.32
N GLY A 86 6.31 11.95 2.22
CA GLY A 86 7.21 12.39 3.28
C GLY A 86 7.58 11.26 4.24
N LEU A 87 6.62 10.43 4.60
CA LEU A 87 6.88 9.27 5.45
C LEU A 87 7.78 8.25 4.76
N LEU A 88 7.55 8.01 3.47
CA LEU A 88 8.38 7.10 2.68
C LEU A 88 9.81 7.64 2.56
N TYR A 89 9.97 8.94 2.33
CA TYR A 89 11.29 9.57 2.28
C TYR A 89 12.00 9.43 3.62
N SER A 90 11.29 9.67 4.72
CA SER A 90 11.85 9.54 6.07
C SER A 90 12.32 8.11 6.34
N LEU A 91 11.54 7.13 5.94
CA LEU A 91 11.91 5.73 6.08
C LEU A 91 13.16 5.41 5.25
N TYR A 92 13.21 5.88 4.00
CA TYR A 92 14.38 5.68 3.16
C TYR A 92 15.63 6.25 3.79
N MET A 93 15.55 7.49 4.28
CA MET A 93 16.69 8.15 4.91
C MET A 93 17.18 7.42 6.15
N ASP A 94 16.25 6.90 6.95
CA ASP A 94 16.62 6.14 8.14
C ASP A 94 17.40 4.87 7.75
N LEU A 95 16.90 4.13 6.77
CA LEU A 95 17.56 2.93 6.30
C LEU A 95 18.92 3.21 5.66
N ALA A 96 19.00 4.27 4.86
CA ALA A 96 20.24 4.66 4.20
C ALA A 96 21.31 5.06 5.21
N LYS A 97 20.95 5.83 6.23
CA LYS A 97 21.88 6.23 7.27
C LYS A 97 22.39 5.05 8.07
N LYS A 98 21.53 4.09 8.36
CA LYS A 98 21.93 2.86 9.07
C LYS A 98 22.89 2.02 8.25
N ARG A 99 22.61 1.88 6.95
CA ARG A 99 23.53 1.18 6.05
C ARG A 99 24.89 1.83 6.01
N ASP A 100 24.93 3.16 5.87
CA ASP A 100 26.18 3.89 5.75
C ASP A 100 26.99 3.85 7.06
N ALA A 101 26.31 3.84 8.20
CA ALA A 101 26.99 3.68 9.48
C ALA A 101 27.65 2.31 9.63
N GLN A 102 27.08 1.27 9.04
CA GLN A 102 27.66 -0.08 9.09
C GLN A 102 28.88 -0.23 8.18
N VAL A 103 29.01 0.58 7.16
CA VAL A 103 30.13 0.51 6.22
C VAL A 103 31.35 1.27 6.73
N THR A 104 31.17 2.15 7.70
CA THR A 104 32.27 2.95 8.26
C THR A 104 33.28 2.06 8.97
N PRO A 105 34.57 2.11 8.60
CA PRO A 105 35.60 1.33 9.28
C PRO A 105 35.86 1.81 10.72
#